data_49c77483a9250eef04e782702dcdd0f5
#
_entry.id   49c77483a9250eef04e782702dcdd0f5
#
_cell.length_a   1.000
_cell.length_b   1.000
_cell.length_c   1.000
_cell.angle_alpha   90.00
_cell.angle_beta   90.00
_cell.angle_gamma   90.00
#
_symmetry.space_group_name_H-M   'P 1'
#
loop_
_entity.id
_entity.type
_entity.pdbx_description
1 polymer ?
#
loop_
_entity_poly.entity_id
_entity_poly.type
_entity_poly.pdbx_seq_one_letter_code
_entity_poly.pdbx_strand_id
1 'polypeptide(L)'
;MLPDGTLPDDYVVLDLETTGVSWYRDTIIEFGAVKVVDRKPVDTYQQLVNPMRNLNPFITQLTGITPDMLEPAPTLDTVLPDFLRWCGDDAMIVHNIMQFDIKFIDLAAQRILHHAVPNRIIDTLQMSRSMYPQYNRHRLVDLIQRFDIADVEEHRALSDAEQTQMCFEYMRDEQRRRDC
;
A
#
# COMPACT_ATOMS: atom_id res chain seq x y z
N MET A 1 11.05 -8.09 -7.77
CA MET A 1 11.61 -9.46 -7.96
C MET A 1 12.78 -9.70 -7.01
N LEU A 2 12.98 -10.92 -6.53
CA LEU A 2 14.17 -11.31 -5.75
C LEU A 2 15.45 -11.20 -6.61
N PRO A 3 16.67 -11.22 -6.04
CA PRO A 3 17.91 -11.11 -6.82
C PRO A 3 18.04 -12.15 -7.94
N ASP A 4 17.37 -13.30 -7.78
CA ASP A 4 17.25 -14.39 -8.78
C ASP A 4 16.13 -14.17 -9.81
N GLY A 5 15.41 -13.04 -9.73
CA GLY A 5 14.29 -12.74 -10.62
C GLY A 5 12.94 -13.29 -10.17
N THR A 6 12.88 -14.02 -9.04
CA THR A 6 11.61 -14.57 -8.51
C THR A 6 10.80 -13.54 -7.73
N LEU A 7 9.51 -13.82 -7.52
CA LEU A 7 8.63 -13.06 -6.62
C LEU A 7 8.64 -13.71 -5.24
N PRO A 8 8.57 -12.92 -4.14
CA PRO A 8 8.59 -13.46 -2.78
C PRO A 8 7.31 -14.23 -2.46
N ASP A 9 7.38 -15.33 -1.73
CA ASP A 9 6.21 -16.04 -1.21
C ASP A 9 5.74 -15.46 0.15
N ASP A 10 6.67 -14.84 0.89
CA ASP A 10 6.40 -14.08 2.11
C ASP A 10 6.56 -12.59 1.82
N TYR A 11 5.54 -11.78 2.14
CA TYR A 11 5.53 -10.36 1.84
C TYR A 11 4.44 -9.62 2.62
N VAL A 12 4.52 -8.31 2.64
CA VAL A 12 3.47 -7.40 3.12
C VAL A 12 2.95 -6.60 1.93
N VAL A 13 1.64 -6.56 1.73
CA VAL A 13 1.00 -5.58 0.82
C VAL A 13 0.51 -4.42 1.65
N LEU A 14 0.73 -3.20 1.20
CA LEU A 14 0.28 -2.02 1.93
C LEU A 14 -0.31 -0.96 1.00
N ASP A 15 -1.19 -0.17 1.57
CA ASP A 15 -1.74 1.05 1.02
C ASP A 15 -1.88 2.11 2.11
N LEU A 16 -1.93 3.39 1.73
CA LEU A 16 -2.00 4.52 2.66
C LEU A 16 -3.08 5.52 2.24
N GLU A 17 -3.84 6.01 3.25
CA GLU A 17 -4.58 7.26 3.08
C GLU A 17 -3.81 8.43 3.68
N THR A 18 -3.89 9.59 3.05
CA THR A 18 -3.11 10.78 3.41
C THR A 18 -3.98 12.04 3.43
N THR A 19 -3.49 13.11 4.06
CA THR A 19 -4.17 14.42 4.05
C THR A 19 -4.13 15.12 2.70
N GLY A 20 -3.36 14.60 1.75
CA GLY A 20 -3.18 15.13 0.39
C GLY A 20 -1.98 14.51 -0.31
N VAL A 21 -1.63 15.02 -1.48
CA VAL A 21 -0.67 14.39 -2.41
C VAL A 21 0.78 14.83 -2.25
N SER A 22 1.07 15.76 -1.36
CA SER A 22 2.41 16.34 -1.23
C SER A 22 3.15 15.76 -0.02
N TRP A 23 4.08 14.83 -0.21
CA TRP A 23 4.88 14.21 0.86
C TRP A 23 5.68 15.20 1.73
N TYR A 24 5.86 16.47 1.30
CA TYR A 24 6.48 17.53 2.10
C TYR A 24 5.49 18.29 2.99
N ARG A 25 4.20 18.32 2.63
CA ARG A 25 3.18 19.12 3.33
C ARG A 25 2.10 18.28 3.96
N ASP A 26 1.85 17.11 3.42
CA ASP A 26 0.79 16.21 3.84
C ASP A 26 1.35 15.08 4.71
N THR A 27 0.47 14.34 5.35
CA THR A 27 0.84 13.26 6.26
C THR A 27 -0.11 12.09 6.12
N ILE A 28 0.31 10.92 6.59
CA ILE A 28 -0.49 9.69 6.61
C ILE A 28 -1.63 9.83 7.62
N ILE A 29 -2.83 9.37 7.27
CA ILE A 29 -4.02 9.32 8.13
C ILE A 29 -4.58 7.90 8.31
N GLU A 30 -4.21 6.95 7.44
CA GLU A 30 -4.52 5.53 7.63
C GLU A 30 -3.39 4.68 7.04
N PHE A 31 -3.02 3.63 7.77
CA PHE A 31 -2.27 2.49 7.26
C PHE A 31 -3.22 1.33 7.05
N GLY A 32 -3.16 0.69 5.90
CA GLY A 32 -3.80 -0.59 5.63
C GLY A 32 -2.77 -1.56 5.07
N ALA A 33 -2.69 -2.77 5.61
CA ALA A 33 -1.75 -3.76 5.10
C ALA A 33 -2.21 -5.19 5.34
N VAL A 34 -1.74 -6.09 4.48
CA VAL A 34 -1.97 -7.54 4.54
C VAL A 34 -0.63 -8.24 4.62
N LYS A 35 -0.43 -9.07 5.64
CA LYS A 35 0.72 -9.95 5.76
C LYS A 35 0.44 -11.29 5.11
N VAL A 36 1.34 -11.72 4.26
CA VAL A 36 1.24 -12.96 3.49
C VAL A 36 2.43 -13.85 3.80
N VAL A 37 2.15 -15.11 4.11
CA VAL A 37 3.16 -16.17 4.34
C VAL A 37 2.78 -17.37 3.50
N ASP A 38 3.74 -17.96 2.80
CA ASP A 38 3.50 -19.07 1.87
C ASP A 38 2.36 -18.73 0.87
N ARG A 39 2.33 -17.47 0.39
CA ARG A 39 1.31 -16.94 -0.53
C ARG A 39 -0.11 -16.87 0.05
N LYS A 40 -0.29 -17.00 1.35
CA LYS A 40 -1.60 -16.94 2.00
C LYS A 40 -1.65 -15.73 2.94
N PRO A 41 -2.71 -14.91 2.87
CA PRO A 41 -2.96 -13.89 3.88
C PRO A 41 -3.06 -14.54 5.26
N VAL A 42 -2.27 -14.06 6.22
CA VAL A 42 -2.22 -14.59 7.59
C VAL A 42 -2.56 -13.55 8.65
N ASP A 43 -2.39 -12.28 8.35
CA ASP A 43 -2.64 -11.19 9.29
C ASP A 43 -2.94 -9.87 8.54
N THR A 44 -3.61 -8.93 9.19
CA THR A 44 -3.90 -7.61 8.66
C THR A 44 -3.52 -6.52 9.66
N TYR A 45 -3.11 -5.37 9.13
CA TYR A 45 -2.85 -4.18 9.91
C TYR A 45 -3.75 -3.06 9.40
N GLN A 46 -4.54 -2.46 10.28
CA GLN A 46 -5.34 -1.28 9.97
C GLN A 46 -5.24 -0.30 11.13
N GLN A 47 -4.75 0.92 10.85
CA GLN A 47 -4.58 1.92 11.89
C GLN A 47 -4.80 3.32 11.35
N LEU A 48 -5.78 4.02 11.92
CA LEU A 48 -5.96 5.46 11.71
C LEU A 48 -4.86 6.24 12.44
N VAL A 49 -4.46 7.37 11.86
CA VAL A 49 -3.40 8.24 12.38
C VAL A 49 -3.92 9.65 12.53
N ASN A 50 -3.78 10.22 13.73
CA ASN A 50 -4.10 11.63 13.94
C ASN A 50 -3.05 12.53 13.26
N PRO A 51 -3.43 13.32 12.23
CA PRO A 51 -2.50 14.16 11.50
C PRO A 51 -2.09 15.43 12.27
N MET A 52 -2.64 15.67 13.46
CA MET A 52 -2.46 16.88 14.28
C MET A 52 -2.77 18.18 13.50
N ARG A 53 -3.69 18.10 12.55
CA ARG A 53 -4.15 19.21 11.71
C ARG A 53 -5.56 18.95 11.17
N ASN A 54 -6.19 20.01 10.66
CA ASN A 54 -7.50 19.90 10.02
C ASN A 54 -7.40 19.06 8.74
N LEU A 55 -8.38 18.19 8.52
CA LEU A 55 -8.52 17.41 7.30
C LEU A 55 -9.25 18.26 6.24
N ASN A 56 -8.79 18.16 4.99
CA ASN A 56 -9.50 18.76 3.86
C ASN A 56 -10.82 18.00 3.64
N PRO A 57 -11.98 18.68 3.53
CA PRO A 57 -13.26 18.04 3.26
C PRO A 57 -13.27 17.12 2.03
N PHE A 58 -12.46 17.41 1.02
CA PHE A 58 -12.30 16.54 -0.15
C PHE A 58 -11.74 15.16 0.23
N ILE A 59 -10.77 15.10 1.17
CA ILE A 59 -10.22 13.83 1.65
C ILE A 59 -11.30 13.02 2.39
N THR A 60 -12.08 13.68 3.25
CA THR A 60 -13.23 13.02 3.92
C THR A 60 -14.24 12.48 2.90
N GLN A 61 -14.53 13.23 1.86
CA GLN A 61 -15.44 12.77 0.79
C GLN A 61 -14.87 11.57 0.02
N LEU A 62 -13.56 11.56 -0.23
CA LEU A 62 -12.87 10.51 -0.98
C LEU A 62 -12.75 9.21 -0.18
N THR A 63 -12.28 9.31 1.07
CA THR A 63 -11.89 8.15 1.89
C THR A 63 -12.95 7.73 2.91
N GLY A 64 -13.95 8.58 3.17
CA GLY A 64 -14.91 8.41 4.25
C GLY A 64 -14.31 8.66 5.66
N ILE A 65 -13.01 8.95 5.78
CA ILE A 65 -12.36 9.24 7.05
C ILE A 65 -12.73 10.65 7.50
N THR A 66 -13.30 10.77 8.69
CA THR A 66 -13.73 12.04 9.26
C THR A 66 -12.75 12.57 10.30
N PRO A 67 -12.74 13.89 10.60
CA PRO A 67 -11.95 14.44 11.70
C PRO A 67 -12.23 13.77 13.06
N ASP A 68 -13.49 13.44 13.35
CA ASP A 68 -13.90 12.79 14.61
C ASP A 68 -13.30 11.37 14.74
N MET A 69 -13.09 10.67 13.62
CA MET A 69 -12.41 9.37 13.61
C MET A 69 -10.91 9.51 13.89
N LEU A 70 -10.30 10.61 13.47
CA LEU A 70 -8.86 10.85 13.63
C LEU A 70 -8.48 11.46 14.98
N GLU A 71 -9.40 12.18 15.62
CA GLU A 71 -9.13 12.86 16.90
C GLU A 71 -8.61 11.90 17.99
N PRO A 72 -9.25 10.74 18.24
CA PRO A 72 -8.78 9.78 19.25
C PRO A 72 -7.61 8.90 18.77
N ALA A 73 -7.24 8.95 17.47
CA ALA A 73 -6.21 8.09 16.92
C ALA A 73 -4.80 8.49 17.40
N PRO A 74 -3.87 7.53 17.51
CA PRO A 74 -2.49 7.82 17.84
C PRO A 74 -1.81 8.65 16.73
N THR A 75 -0.73 9.36 17.09
CA THR A 75 0.05 10.14 16.12
C THR A 75 0.99 9.24 15.30
N LEU A 76 1.48 9.76 14.17
CA LEU A 76 2.39 9.04 13.29
C LEU A 76 3.68 8.58 13.98
N ASP A 77 4.18 9.37 14.95
CA ASP A 77 5.38 9.04 15.73
C ASP A 77 5.22 7.75 16.57
N THR A 78 3.97 7.41 16.93
CA THR A 78 3.64 6.15 17.62
C THR A 78 3.37 5.02 16.62
N VAL A 79 2.59 5.30 15.58
CA VAL A 79 2.09 4.26 14.65
C VAL A 79 3.20 3.72 13.75
N LEU A 80 4.05 4.59 13.21
CA LEU A 80 5.05 4.18 12.21
C LEU A 80 6.07 3.16 12.76
N PRO A 81 6.66 3.32 13.96
CA PRO A 81 7.55 2.30 14.51
C PRO A 81 6.86 0.95 14.72
N ASP A 82 5.59 0.96 15.15
CA ASP A 82 4.82 -0.27 15.37
C ASP A 82 4.49 -0.95 14.04
N PHE A 83 4.08 -0.18 13.04
CA PHE A 83 3.84 -0.68 11.69
C PHE A 83 5.08 -1.33 11.07
N LEU A 84 6.23 -0.64 11.12
CA LEU A 84 7.47 -1.19 10.56
C LEU A 84 7.95 -2.43 11.30
N ARG A 85 7.74 -2.50 12.63
CA ARG A 85 8.02 -3.72 13.41
C ARG A 85 7.11 -4.87 13.00
N TRP A 86 5.82 -4.59 12.73
CA TRP A 86 4.87 -5.58 12.24
C TRP A 86 5.23 -6.06 10.83
N CYS A 87 5.71 -5.18 9.94
CA CYS A 87 6.21 -5.57 8.62
C CYS A 87 7.44 -6.47 8.70
N GLY A 88 8.35 -6.21 9.64
CA GLY A 88 9.64 -6.91 9.72
C GLY A 88 10.49 -6.63 8.49
N ASP A 89 11.25 -7.65 8.06
CA ASP A 89 12.15 -7.57 6.89
C ASP A 89 11.48 -8.01 5.58
N ASP A 90 10.19 -8.29 5.59
CA ASP A 90 9.44 -8.77 4.44
C ASP A 90 9.44 -7.75 3.29
N ALA A 91 9.40 -8.23 2.05
CA ALA A 91 9.21 -7.36 0.91
C ALA A 91 7.86 -6.64 1.00
N MET A 92 7.84 -5.34 0.70
CA MET A 92 6.62 -4.54 0.64
C MET A 92 6.12 -4.46 -0.79
N ILE A 93 4.87 -4.86 -0.99
CA ILE A 93 4.18 -4.80 -2.27
C ILE A 93 3.15 -3.68 -2.21
N VAL A 94 3.05 -2.92 -3.27
CA VAL A 94 2.24 -1.71 -3.31
C VAL A 94 1.77 -1.44 -4.73
N HIS A 95 0.76 -0.59 -4.87
CA HIS A 95 0.31 -0.12 -6.16
C HIS A 95 0.65 1.34 -6.37
N ASN A 96 1.39 1.67 -7.47
CA ASN A 96 1.77 3.06 -7.84
C ASN A 96 2.73 3.76 -6.87
N ILE A 97 3.64 3.06 -6.26
CA ILE A 97 4.42 3.51 -5.11
C ILE A 97 5.62 4.38 -5.43
N MET A 98 6.21 4.23 -6.60
CA MET A 98 7.46 4.93 -6.93
C MET A 98 7.33 6.46 -6.81
N GLN A 99 6.11 6.96 -6.66
CA GLN A 99 5.84 8.38 -6.59
C GLN A 99 5.04 8.82 -5.35
N PHE A 100 4.41 7.91 -4.58
CA PHE A 100 3.50 8.30 -3.51
C PHE A 100 3.81 7.64 -2.15
N ASP A 101 3.32 6.44 -1.87
CA ASP A 101 3.28 5.88 -0.52
C ASP A 101 4.63 5.68 0.13
N ILE A 102 5.61 5.11 -0.59
CA ILE A 102 6.93 4.88 -0.02
C ILE A 102 7.64 6.19 0.36
N LYS A 103 7.38 7.28 -0.36
CA LYS A 103 7.96 8.58 -0.02
C LYS A 103 7.39 9.13 1.29
N PHE A 104 6.08 8.93 1.54
CA PHE A 104 5.49 9.29 2.82
C PHE A 104 6.11 8.48 3.96
N ILE A 105 6.23 7.15 3.78
CA ILE A 105 6.82 6.28 4.79
C ILE A 105 8.30 6.59 4.99
N ASP A 106 9.09 6.72 3.93
CA ASP A 106 10.52 7.00 4.00
C ASP A 106 10.83 8.34 4.67
N LEU A 107 10.13 9.40 4.29
CA LEU A 107 10.32 10.72 4.91
C LEU A 107 9.90 10.71 6.39
N ALA A 108 8.82 10.01 6.72
CA ALA A 108 8.40 9.84 8.09
C ALA A 108 9.43 9.01 8.89
N ALA A 109 9.94 7.91 8.33
CA ALA A 109 10.96 7.07 8.97
C ALA A 109 12.27 7.83 9.19
N GLN A 110 12.74 8.59 8.19
CA GLN A 110 13.93 9.45 8.34
C GLN A 110 13.76 10.49 9.46
N ARG A 111 12.56 11.08 9.58
CA ARG A 111 12.28 12.08 10.62
C ARG A 111 12.15 11.46 12.00
N ILE A 112 11.46 10.30 12.12
CA ILE A 112 11.09 9.69 13.41
C ILE A 112 12.17 8.71 13.89
N LEU A 113 12.72 7.90 12.97
CA LEU A 113 13.63 6.80 13.27
C LEU A 113 15.08 7.08 12.84
N HIS A 114 15.31 8.19 12.11
CA HIS A 114 16.62 8.59 11.60
C HIS A 114 17.26 7.62 10.59
N HIS A 115 16.44 6.79 9.93
CA HIS A 115 16.85 5.90 8.84
C HIS A 115 15.71 5.73 7.82
N ALA A 116 16.07 5.34 6.60
CA ALA A 116 15.10 4.95 5.57
C ALA A 116 14.53 3.56 5.84
N VAL A 117 13.42 3.23 5.20
CA VAL A 117 12.83 1.89 5.24
C VAL A 117 13.74 0.92 4.46
N PRO A 118 14.26 -0.14 5.10
CA PRO A 118 15.20 -1.06 4.45
C PRO A 118 14.53 -2.07 3.53
N ASN A 119 13.21 -2.21 3.66
CA ASN A 119 12.42 -3.23 2.99
C ASN A 119 12.51 -3.08 1.47
N ARG A 120 12.54 -4.22 0.81
CA ARG A 120 12.48 -4.27 -0.64
C ARG A 120 11.07 -3.93 -1.12
N ILE A 121 10.98 -3.09 -2.16
CA ILE A 121 9.70 -2.62 -2.69
C ILE A 121 9.41 -3.28 -4.04
N ILE A 122 8.16 -3.74 -4.23
CA ILE A 122 7.64 -4.26 -5.49
C ILE A 122 6.39 -3.45 -5.85
N ASP A 123 6.40 -2.85 -7.04
CA ASP A 123 5.31 -2.02 -7.54
C ASP A 123 4.45 -2.80 -8.55
N THR A 124 3.22 -3.10 -8.18
CA THR A 124 2.25 -3.82 -9.03
C THR A 124 1.82 -3.01 -10.25
N LEU A 125 1.88 -1.68 -10.21
CA LEU A 125 1.66 -0.84 -11.40
C LEU A 125 2.72 -1.10 -12.48
N GLN A 126 3.99 -1.15 -12.08
CA GLN A 126 5.08 -1.45 -13.02
C GLN A 126 4.99 -2.89 -13.53
N MET A 127 4.67 -3.84 -12.65
CA MET A 127 4.43 -5.23 -13.03
C MET A 127 3.30 -5.33 -14.05
N SER A 128 2.16 -4.68 -13.79
CA SER A 128 1.02 -4.66 -14.72
C SER A 128 1.36 -4.03 -16.07
N ARG A 129 2.09 -2.92 -16.10
CA ARG A 129 2.54 -2.28 -17.35
C ARG A 129 3.44 -3.20 -18.19
N SER A 130 4.31 -3.95 -17.54
CA SER A 130 5.19 -4.92 -18.23
C SER A 130 4.42 -6.12 -18.77
N MET A 131 3.47 -6.65 -18.00
CA MET A 131 2.71 -7.85 -18.38
C MET A 131 1.61 -7.58 -19.41
N TYR A 132 1.02 -6.37 -19.40
CA TYR A 132 -0.15 -6.00 -20.21
C TYR A 132 0.07 -4.68 -20.98
N PRO A 133 1.12 -4.57 -21.81
CA PRO A 133 1.47 -3.34 -22.52
C PRO A 133 0.39 -2.87 -23.51
N GLN A 134 -0.56 -3.73 -23.85
CA GLN A 134 -1.70 -3.41 -24.74
C GLN A 134 -2.74 -2.51 -24.08
N TYR A 135 -2.73 -2.37 -22.74
CA TYR A 135 -3.67 -1.50 -22.03
C TYR A 135 -3.03 -0.15 -21.69
N ASN A 136 -3.83 0.92 -21.80
CA ASN A 136 -3.38 2.29 -21.51
C ASN A 136 -3.57 2.70 -20.04
N ARG A 137 -4.36 1.94 -19.29
CA ARG A 137 -4.69 2.24 -17.89
C ARG A 137 -4.35 1.05 -17.01
N HIS A 138 -3.73 1.36 -15.87
CA HIS A 138 -3.23 0.38 -14.91
C HIS A 138 -3.45 0.86 -13.46
N ARG A 139 -4.46 1.72 -13.18
CA ARG A 139 -4.84 2.07 -11.80
C ARG A 139 -5.37 0.83 -11.10
N LEU A 140 -5.42 0.83 -9.78
CA LEU A 140 -5.94 -0.30 -9.02
C LEU A 140 -7.36 -0.69 -9.50
N VAL A 141 -8.26 0.29 -9.63
CA VAL A 141 -9.61 0.05 -10.17
C VAL A 141 -9.61 -0.60 -11.55
N ASP A 142 -8.67 -0.24 -12.43
CA ASP A 142 -8.58 -0.84 -13.77
C ASP A 142 -8.12 -2.32 -13.70
N LEU A 143 -7.30 -2.69 -12.69
CA LEU A 143 -6.83 -4.06 -12.47
C LEU A 143 -7.89 -4.92 -11.81
N ILE A 144 -8.53 -4.45 -10.73
CA ILE A 144 -9.56 -5.23 -10.01
C ILE A 144 -10.73 -5.57 -10.92
N GLN A 145 -11.16 -4.64 -11.78
CA GLN A 145 -12.19 -4.90 -12.78
C GLN A 145 -11.72 -5.87 -13.87
N ARG A 146 -10.49 -5.71 -14.38
CA ARG A 146 -9.92 -6.58 -15.42
C ARG A 146 -9.75 -8.02 -14.96
N PHE A 147 -9.41 -8.21 -13.70
CA PHE A 147 -9.17 -9.54 -13.11
C PHE A 147 -10.41 -10.13 -12.43
N ASP A 148 -11.56 -9.45 -12.52
CA ASP A 148 -12.84 -9.86 -11.92
C ASP A 148 -12.73 -10.04 -10.39
N ILE A 149 -12.00 -9.12 -9.74
CA ILE A 149 -11.77 -9.11 -8.29
C ILE A 149 -12.85 -8.27 -7.59
N ALA A 150 -13.09 -7.03 -8.07
CA ALA A 150 -14.09 -6.12 -7.55
C ALA A 150 -14.52 -5.10 -8.61
N ASP A 151 -15.66 -4.47 -8.41
CA ASP A 151 -16.19 -3.44 -9.33
C ASP A 151 -15.64 -2.03 -9.02
N VAL A 152 -15.30 -1.76 -7.77
CA VAL A 152 -14.91 -0.43 -7.27
C VAL A 152 -13.73 -0.51 -6.30
N GLU A 153 -12.97 0.56 -6.27
CA GLU A 153 -11.95 0.87 -5.26
C GLU A 153 -12.61 1.66 -4.13
N GLU A 154 -12.42 1.24 -2.89
CA GLU A 154 -13.16 1.82 -1.75
C GLU A 154 -12.49 3.06 -1.15
N HIS A 155 -11.25 3.32 -1.54
CA HIS A 155 -10.42 4.39 -0.95
C HIS A 155 -10.32 4.26 0.58
N ARG A 156 -10.07 3.03 1.03
CA ARG A 156 -9.75 2.67 2.40
C ARG A 156 -8.52 1.79 2.37
N ALA A 157 -7.50 2.20 3.08
CA ALA A 157 -6.16 1.62 2.96
C ALA A 157 -6.13 0.08 3.11
N LEU A 158 -6.91 -0.53 4.02
CA LEU A 158 -6.94 -1.99 4.14
C LEU A 158 -7.63 -2.65 2.95
N SER A 159 -8.78 -2.15 2.50
CA SER A 159 -9.50 -2.69 1.34
C SER A 159 -8.64 -2.62 0.08
N ASP A 160 -7.96 -1.51 -0.15
CA ASP A 160 -7.12 -1.30 -1.33
C ASP A 160 -5.83 -2.14 -1.26
N ALA A 161 -5.28 -2.39 -0.06
CA ALA A 161 -4.20 -3.35 0.16
C ALA A 161 -4.64 -4.80 -0.14
N GLU A 162 -5.85 -5.21 0.30
CA GLU A 162 -6.43 -6.53 -0.01
C GLU A 162 -6.64 -6.72 -1.52
N GLN A 163 -7.21 -5.72 -2.19
CA GLN A 163 -7.39 -5.73 -3.65
C GLN A 163 -6.05 -5.77 -4.39
N THR A 164 -5.04 -5.02 -3.92
CA THR A 164 -3.68 -5.05 -4.46
C THR A 164 -3.03 -6.42 -4.28
N GLN A 165 -3.24 -7.08 -3.14
CA GLN A 165 -2.76 -8.44 -2.88
C GLN A 165 -3.35 -9.44 -3.87
N MET A 166 -4.67 -9.39 -4.11
CA MET A 166 -5.33 -10.25 -5.09
C MET A 166 -4.83 -10.01 -6.51
N CYS A 167 -4.64 -8.73 -6.90
CA CYS A 167 -4.07 -8.37 -8.19
C CYS A 167 -2.63 -8.91 -8.36
N PHE A 168 -1.82 -8.82 -7.30
CA PHE A 168 -0.45 -9.33 -7.31
C PHE A 168 -0.40 -10.83 -7.52
N GLU A 169 -1.20 -11.61 -6.77
CA GLU A 169 -1.25 -13.06 -6.93
C GLU A 169 -1.79 -13.48 -8.30
N TYR A 170 -2.80 -12.79 -8.82
CA TYR A 170 -3.30 -13.02 -10.18
C TYR A 170 -2.19 -12.85 -11.23
N MET A 171 -1.46 -11.74 -11.16
CA MET A 171 -0.35 -11.46 -12.08
C MET A 171 0.80 -12.45 -11.92
N ARG A 172 1.12 -12.85 -10.70
CA ARG A 172 2.13 -13.88 -10.41
C ARG A 172 1.78 -15.21 -11.08
N ASP A 173 0.55 -15.68 -10.91
CA ASP A 173 0.10 -16.95 -11.47
C ASP A 173 0.03 -16.91 -13.01
N GLU A 174 -0.32 -15.76 -13.58
CA GLU A 174 -0.29 -15.57 -15.03
C GLU A 174 1.15 -15.54 -15.57
N GLN A 175 2.08 -14.89 -14.88
CA GLN A 175 3.49 -14.91 -15.26
C GLN A 175 4.04 -16.34 -15.27
N ARG A 176 3.79 -17.12 -14.23
CA ARG A 176 4.19 -18.55 -14.18
C ARG A 176 3.66 -19.35 -15.37
N ARG A 177 2.40 -19.09 -15.78
CA ARG A 177 1.80 -19.77 -16.95
C ARG A 177 2.43 -19.38 -18.28
N ARG A 178 3.01 -18.17 -18.38
CA ARG A 178 3.70 -17.71 -19.59
C ARG A 178 5.13 -18.26 -19.70
N ASP A 179 5.75 -18.57 -18.55
CA ASP A 179 7.13 -19.06 -18.47
C ASP A 179 7.21 -20.61 -18.60
N CYS A 180 6.08 -21.32 -18.60
CA CYS A 180 5.94 -22.76 -18.83
C CYS A 180 5.59 -23.07 -20.28
#